data_ff1359bc6bdca2068565cb74d9727364
#
_entry.id   ff1359bc6bdca2068565cb74d9727364
#
_cell.length_a   1.000
_cell.length_b   1.000
_cell.length_c   1.000
_cell.angle_alpha   90.00
_cell.angle_beta   90.00
_cell.angle_gamma   90.00
#
_symmetry.space_group_name_H-M   'P 1'
#
loop_
_entity.id
_entity.type
_entity.pdbx_description
1 polymer ?
#
loop_
_entity_poly.entity_id
_entity_poly.type
_entity_poly.pdbx_seq_one_letter_code
_entity_poly.pdbx_strand_id
1 'polypeptide(L)'
;DVIVDCTGENNVLDILQSTNFKRTHIIASVSVGLGAKRLYVTLMNGNTFNFNAFYNLISPYLQAEKVLYDDYDLPRNGIGCWHPTFPGRSDDIWIAAATSVKVIENYIISKSQKTLSLIYEQKESDGIFESYDVVEKRENG
;
A
#
# COMPACT_ATOMS: atom_id res chain seq x y z
N ASP A 1 -0.58 -10.82 -17.54
CA ASP A 1 -0.01 -11.32 -16.28
C ASP A 1 -0.10 -10.22 -15.21
N VAL A 2 -0.24 -10.62 -13.94
CA VAL A 2 -0.31 -9.71 -12.78
C VAL A 2 0.85 -10.02 -11.86
N ILE A 3 1.57 -8.98 -11.43
CA ILE A 3 2.62 -9.04 -10.40
C ILE A 3 2.10 -8.27 -9.19
N VAL A 4 2.06 -8.92 -8.04
CA VAL A 4 1.61 -8.28 -6.79
C VAL A 4 2.74 -8.31 -5.79
N ASP A 5 3.17 -7.13 -5.35
CA ASP A 5 4.06 -6.94 -4.23
C ASP A 5 3.23 -6.61 -2.98
N CYS A 6 3.40 -7.40 -1.94
CA CYS A 6 2.77 -7.21 -0.63
C CYS A 6 3.83 -7.16 0.49
N THR A 7 5.08 -6.90 0.14
CA THR A 7 6.18 -6.96 1.12
C THR A 7 6.26 -5.70 1.98
N GLY A 8 5.86 -4.55 1.44
CA GLY A 8 6.08 -3.25 2.07
C GLY A 8 7.56 -2.85 2.15
N GLU A 9 8.44 -3.57 1.43
CA GLU A 9 9.90 -3.40 1.51
C GLU A 9 10.41 -2.51 0.37
N ASN A 10 11.09 -1.43 0.72
CA ASN A 10 11.66 -0.51 -0.27
C ASN A 10 12.61 -1.21 -1.24
N ASN A 11 13.40 -2.16 -0.77
CA ASN A 11 14.33 -2.92 -1.63
C ASN A 11 13.59 -3.70 -2.73
N VAL A 12 12.41 -4.23 -2.46
CA VAL A 12 11.59 -4.92 -3.46
C VAL A 12 11.06 -3.93 -4.48
N LEU A 13 10.59 -2.77 -4.02
CA LEU A 13 10.11 -1.69 -4.89
C LEU A 13 11.23 -1.12 -5.78
N ASP A 14 12.45 -0.98 -5.26
CA ASP A 14 13.63 -0.58 -6.03
C ASP A 14 13.98 -1.63 -7.12
N ILE A 15 13.87 -2.91 -6.81
CA ILE A 15 14.06 -3.99 -7.78
C ILE A 15 12.99 -3.92 -8.87
N LEU A 16 11.72 -3.75 -8.50
CA LEU A 16 10.63 -3.60 -9.46
C LEU A 16 10.83 -2.38 -10.37
N GLN A 17 11.27 -1.24 -9.82
CA GLN A 17 11.57 -0.03 -10.59
C GLN A 17 12.74 -0.20 -11.56
N SER A 18 13.79 -0.91 -11.14
CA SER A 18 14.96 -1.17 -11.97
C SER A 18 14.77 -2.27 -13.01
N THR A 19 13.68 -3.05 -12.87
CA THR A 19 13.37 -4.14 -13.77
C THR A 19 12.60 -3.63 -14.99
N ASN A 20 13.14 -3.87 -16.18
CA ASN A 20 12.41 -3.67 -17.44
C ASN A 20 11.85 -5.02 -17.91
N PHE A 21 10.57 -5.21 -17.71
CA PHE A 21 9.89 -6.44 -18.10
C PHE A 21 9.76 -6.52 -19.63
N LYS A 22 10.02 -7.70 -20.19
CA LYS A 22 9.91 -7.92 -21.65
C LYS A 22 8.49 -7.77 -22.20
N ARG A 23 7.50 -7.83 -21.32
CA ARG A 23 6.08 -7.70 -21.67
C ARG A 23 5.43 -6.75 -20.69
N THR A 24 4.30 -6.19 -21.09
CA THR A 24 3.44 -5.40 -20.23
C THR A 24 2.78 -6.31 -19.18
N HIS A 25 2.81 -5.87 -17.92
CA HIS A 25 2.17 -6.52 -16.79
C HIS A 25 1.31 -5.50 -16.04
N ILE A 26 0.27 -6.00 -15.37
CA ILE A 26 -0.33 -5.23 -14.30
C ILE A 26 0.57 -5.44 -13.08
N ILE A 27 1.15 -4.35 -12.58
CA ILE A 27 2.00 -4.36 -11.40
C ILE A 27 1.22 -3.66 -10.28
N ALA A 28 1.03 -4.36 -9.18
CA ALA A 28 0.37 -3.85 -7.99
C ALA A 28 1.35 -3.88 -6.82
N SER A 29 1.50 -2.77 -6.11
CA SER A 29 2.15 -2.74 -4.81
C SER A 29 1.13 -2.37 -3.75
N VAL A 30 1.10 -3.16 -2.70
CA VAL A 30 0.14 -3.07 -1.60
C VAL A 30 0.89 -3.15 -0.29
N SER A 31 0.70 -2.17 0.57
CA SER A 31 1.28 -2.17 1.91
C SER A 31 0.35 -1.49 2.91
N VAL A 32 0.52 -1.84 4.17
CA VAL A 32 -0.18 -1.17 5.27
C VAL A 32 0.80 -0.30 6.04
N GLY A 33 0.30 0.82 6.54
CA GLY A 33 1.05 1.70 7.41
C GLY A 33 1.21 1.17 8.83
N LEU A 34 1.99 1.86 9.64
CA LEU A 34 2.13 1.55 11.06
C LEU A 34 0.75 1.59 11.74
N GLY A 35 0.49 0.61 12.60
CA GLY A 35 -0.82 0.46 13.24
C GLY A 35 -1.92 -0.12 12.34
N ALA A 36 -1.60 -0.42 11.07
CA ALA A 36 -2.51 -0.99 10.08
C ALA A 36 -3.81 -0.19 9.84
N LYS A 37 -3.81 1.12 10.17
CA LYS A 37 -4.97 2.00 9.97
C LYS A 37 -5.03 2.58 8.56
N ARG A 38 -3.92 2.54 7.82
CA ARG A 38 -3.85 2.97 6.42
C ARG A 38 -3.42 1.84 5.51
N LEU A 39 -3.97 1.85 4.32
CA LEU A 39 -3.59 0.98 3.21
C LEU A 39 -3.09 1.85 2.07
N TYR A 40 -1.92 1.53 1.56
CA TYR A 40 -1.30 2.14 0.40
C TYR A 40 -1.36 1.18 -0.76
N VAL A 41 -1.96 1.60 -1.87
CA VAL A 41 -2.08 0.78 -3.08
C VAL A 41 -1.64 1.59 -4.28
N THR A 42 -0.78 1.03 -5.10
CA THR A 42 -0.53 1.54 -6.44
C THR A 42 -0.62 0.43 -7.48
N LEU A 43 -1.25 0.73 -8.59
CA LEU A 43 -1.47 -0.18 -9.71
C LEU A 43 -1.07 0.51 -11.00
N MET A 44 -0.39 -0.21 -11.85
CA MET A 44 -0.03 0.27 -13.17
C MET A 44 -0.06 -0.86 -14.19
N ASN A 45 -0.23 -0.49 -15.44
CA ASN A 45 -0.14 -1.39 -16.57
C ASN A 45 1.04 -0.95 -17.43
N GLY A 46 2.12 -1.72 -17.39
CA GLY A 46 3.36 -1.33 -18.05
C GLY A 46 4.46 -2.37 -17.94
N ASN A 47 5.63 -2.01 -18.41
CA ASN A 47 6.84 -2.83 -18.36
C ASN A 47 7.88 -2.31 -17.33
N THR A 48 7.57 -1.21 -16.66
CA THR A 48 8.39 -0.63 -15.58
C THR A 48 7.49 -0.16 -14.46
N PHE A 49 8.02 -0.12 -13.25
CA PHE A 49 7.32 0.35 -12.06
C PHE A 49 7.87 1.72 -11.63
N ASN A 50 7.01 2.72 -11.42
CA ASN A 50 7.44 4.05 -10.97
C ASN A 50 7.30 4.17 -9.45
N PHE A 51 8.29 3.65 -8.72
CA PHE A 51 8.34 3.72 -7.27
C PHE A 51 8.41 5.16 -6.74
N ASN A 52 9.20 6.01 -7.37
CA ASN A 52 9.39 7.38 -6.89
C ASN A 52 8.08 8.18 -6.85
N ALA A 53 7.24 8.04 -7.86
CA ALA A 53 5.94 8.72 -7.89
C ALA A 53 5.02 8.23 -6.77
N PHE A 54 5.02 6.93 -6.51
CA PHE A 54 4.27 6.33 -5.42
C PHE A 54 4.82 6.75 -4.05
N TYR A 55 6.14 6.68 -3.85
CA TYR A 55 6.78 7.07 -2.61
C TYR A 55 6.52 8.53 -2.25
N ASN A 56 6.59 9.43 -3.23
CA ASN A 56 6.28 10.86 -3.02
C ASN A 56 4.83 11.07 -2.57
N LEU A 57 3.91 10.24 -3.02
CA LEU A 57 2.52 10.29 -2.59
C LEU A 57 2.34 9.85 -1.13
N ILE A 58 2.95 8.72 -0.75
CA ILE A 58 2.74 8.11 0.57
C ILE A 58 3.65 8.70 1.66
N SER A 59 4.78 9.30 1.29
CA SER A 59 5.79 9.81 2.22
C SER A 59 5.24 10.72 3.34
N PRO A 60 4.34 11.69 3.07
CA PRO A 60 3.78 12.52 4.14
C PRO A 60 2.99 11.70 5.18
N TYR A 61 2.27 10.68 4.72
CA TYR A 61 1.50 9.79 5.60
C TYR A 61 2.42 8.89 6.43
N LEU A 62 3.47 8.33 5.82
CA LEU A 62 4.46 7.53 6.53
C LEU A 62 5.19 8.34 7.60
N GLN A 63 5.50 9.62 7.31
CA GLN A 63 6.13 10.51 8.28
C GLN A 63 5.18 10.80 9.45
N ALA A 64 3.91 11.08 9.17
CA ALA A 64 2.91 11.31 10.21
C ALA A 64 2.72 10.07 11.10
N GLU A 65 2.68 8.87 10.52
CA GLU A 65 2.61 7.61 11.26
C GLU A 65 3.85 7.40 12.12
N LYS A 66 5.03 7.69 11.59
CA LYS A 66 6.28 7.57 12.33
C LYS A 66 6.29 8.47 13.57
N VAL A 67 5.80 9.70 13.44
CA VAL A 67 5.68 10.63 14.59
C VAL A 67 4.66 10.09 15.59
N LEU A 68 3.51 9.61 15.13
CA LEU A 68 2.45 9.09 15.99
C LEU A 68 2.88 7.87 16.82
N TYR A 69 3.73 7.01 16.26
CA TYR A 69 4.20 5.78 16.90
C TYR A 69 5.63 5.86 17.44
N ASP A 70 6.29 7.03 17.35
CA ASP A 70 7.68 7.19 17.78
C ASP A 70 7.85 7.10 19.32
N ASP A 71 6.78 7.41 20.08
CA ASP A 71 6.73 7.27 21.55
C ASP A 71 6.53 5.81 22.01
N TYR A 72 6.18 4.90 21.09
CA TYR A 72 6.09 3.48 21.37
C TYR A 72 7.42 2.82 21.01
N ASP A 73 7.95 2.04 21.92
CA ASP A 73 9.19 1.24 21.74
C ASP A 73 8.94 0.10 20.73
N LEU A 74 8.66 0.48 19.48
CA LEU A 74 8.43 -0.46 18.39
C LEU A 74 9.77 -1.05 17.95
N PRO A 75 9.91 -2.36 17.86
CA PRO A 75 11.10 -2.96 17.28
C PRO A 75 11.22 -2.51 15.82
N ARG A 76 12.26 -1.69 15.54
CA ARG A 76 12.44 -1.01 14.25
C ARG A 76 13.16 -1.85 13.20
N ASN A 77 13.75 -2.97 13.60
CA ASN A 77 14.54 -3.83 12.72
C ASN A 77 13.72 -5.06 12.28
N GLY A 78 13.51 -5.20 10.98
CA GLY A 78 12.87 -6.39 10.40
C GLY A 78 11.37 -6.47 10.60
N ILE A 79 10.70 -5.34 10.79
CA ILE A 79 9.24 -5.29 10.90
C ILE A 79 8.65 -5.38 9.49
N GLY A 80 8.10 -6.53 9.17
CA GLY A 80 7.20 -6.74 8.06
C GLY A 80 5.82 -7.15 8.58
N CYS A 81 4.82 -7.22 7.73
CA CYS A 81 3.46 -7.66 8.10
C CYS A 81 3.39 -9.07 8.68
N TRP A 82 4.44 -9.85 8.55
CA TRP A 82 4.63 -11.20 9.11
C TRP A 82 5.41 -11.20 10.45
N HIS A 83 5.90 -10.04 10.91
CA HIS A 83 6.67 -9.97 12.15
C HIS A 83 5.73 -10.04 13.37
N PRO A 84 6.00 -10.88 14.39
CA PRO A 84 5.11 -11.08 15.53
C PRO A 84 4.89 -9.83 16.38
N THR A 85 5.73 -8.81 16.23
CA THR A 85 5.62 -7.52 16.92
C THR A 85 5.09 -6.41 16.01
N PHE A 86 4.59 -6.73 14.82
CA PHE A 86 3.95 -5.74 13.97
C PHE A 86 2.73 -5.13 14.70
N PRO A 87 2.70 -3.81 14.89
CA PRO A 87 1.68 -3.16 15.71
C PRO A 87 0.37 -2.96 14.93
N GLY A 88 -0.19 -4.03 14.44
CA GLY A 88 -1.46 -4.03 13.73
C GLY A 88 -2.35 -5.14 14.26
N ARG A 89 -3.64 -4.84 14.44
CA ARG A 89 -4.63 -5.85 14.77
C ARG A 89 -4.89 -6.72 13.55
N SER A 90 -5.16 -8.00 13.77
CA SER A 90 -5.42 -8.94 12.67
C SER A 90 -6.66 -8.56 11.87
N ASP A 91 -7.70 -8.03 12.50
CA ASP A 91 -8.92 -7.57 11.84
C ASP A 91 -8.65 -6.36 10.92
N ASP A 92 -7.79 -5.42 11.33
CA ASP A 92 -7.36 -4.29 10.48
C ASP A 92 -6.59 -4.78 9.23
N ILE A 93 -5.72 -5.77 9.41
CA ILE A 93 -5.00 -6.40 8.30
C ILE A 93 -5.97 -7.11 7.33
N TRP A 94 -6.98 -7.80 7.86
CA TRP A 94 -7.99 -8.47 7.02
C TRP A 94 -8.80 -7.48 6.18
N ILE A 95 -9.22 -6.34 6.75
CA ILE A 95 -9.92 -5.28 6.02
C ILE A 95 -9.03 -4.74 4.89
N ALA A 96 -7.77 -4.44 5.19
CA ALA A 96 -6.82 -3.95 4.20
C ALA A 96 -6.60 -4.97 3.07
N ALA A 97 -6.40 -6.25 3.40
CA ALA A 97 -6.22 -7.30 2.41
C ALA A 97 -7.45 -7.47 1.51
N ALA A 98 -8.65 -7.53 2.09
CA ALA A 98 -9.90 -7.65 1.33
C ALA A 98 -10.12 -6.43 0.40
N THR A 99 -9.83 -5.22 0.89
CA THR A 99 -9.91 -3.99 0.11
C THR A 99 -8.93 -4.03 -1.06
N SER A 100 -7.70 -4.46 -0.83
CA SER A 100 -6.66 -4.57 -1.86
C SER A 100 -7.07 -5.50 -3.00
N VAL A 101 -7.61 -6.67 -2.67
CA VAL A 101 -8.10 -7.62 -3.68
C VAL A 101 -9.17 -6.98 -4.55
N LYS A 102 -10.17 -6.32 -3.94
CA LYS A 102 -11.24 -5.63 -4.69
C LYS A 102 -10.69 -4.52 -5.60
N VAL A 103 -9.72 -3.75 -5.14
CA VAL A 103 -9.09 -2.68 -5.94
C VAL A 103 -8.35 -3.28 -7.14
N ILE A 104 -7.57 -4.34 -6.93
CA ILE A 104 -6.83 -5.03 -7.99
C ILE A 104 -7.81 -5.63 -9.02
N GLU A 105 -8.86 -6.33 -8.57
CA GLU A 105 -9.88 -6.89 -9.45
C GLU A 105 -10.56 -5.82 -10.30
N ASN A 106 -10.99 -4.71 -9.68
CA ASN A 106 -11.61 -3.59 -10.39
C ASN A 106 -10.67 -2.98 -11.44
N TYR A 107 -9.39 -2.84 -11.10
CA TYR A 107 -8.39 -2.34 -12.05
C TYR A 107 -8.23 -3.27 -13.25
N ILE A 108 -8.16 -4.58 -13.02
CA ILE A 108 -8.07 -5.60 -14.07
C ILE A 108 -9.32 -5.57 -14.97
N ILE A 109 -10.50 -5.54 -14.37
CA ILE A 109 -11.79 -5.53 -15.10
C ILE A 109 -11.94 -4.27 -15.93
N SER A 110 -11.54 -3.12 -15.41
CA SER A 110 -11.60 -1.83 -16.11
C SER A 110 -10.65 -1.73 -17.30
N LYS A 111 -9.69 -2.63 -17.42
CA LYS A 111 -8.61 -2.60 -18.44
C LYS A 111 -7.88 -1.26 -18.49
N SER A 112 -7.74 -0.62 -17.33
CA SER A 112 -7.11 0.69 -17.23
C SER A 112 -5.66 0.64 -17.72
N GLN A 113 -5.27 1.68 -18.45
CA GLN A 113 -3.88 1.91 -18.86
C GLN A 113 -3.21 3.00 -18.01
N LYS A 114 -3.96 3.58 -17.07
CA LYS A 114 -3.48 4.63 -16.20
C LYS A 114 -2.87 4.04 -14.94
N THR A 115 -1.86 4.71 -14.43
CA THR A 115 -1.39 4.43 -13.06
C THR A 115 -2.43 4.94 -12.07
N LEU A 116 -2.87 4.07 -11.18
CA LEU A 116 -3.81 4.38 -10.10
C LEU A 116 -3.11 4.22 -8.76
N SER A 117 -3.08 5.28 -7.96
CA SER A 117 -2.60 5.23 -6.57
C SER A 117 -3.71 5.65 -5.62
N LEU A 118 -3.90 4.87 -4.57
CA LEU A 118 -4.95 5.04 -3.57
C LEU A 118 -4.36 4.96 -2.17
N ILE A 119 -4.84 5.82 -1.29
CA ILE A 119 -4.63 5.72 0.15
C ILE A 119 -5.98 5.57 0.81
N TYR A 120 -6.17 4.48 1.53
CA TYR A 120 -7.31 4.25 2.39
C TYR A 120 -6.94 4.54 3.83
N GLU A 121 -7.88 5.07 4.58
CA GLU A 121 -7.74 5.30 6.02
C GLU A 121 -8.97 4.79 6.77
N GLN A 122 -8.71 4.08 7.86
CA GLN A 122 -9.73 3.65 8.78
C GLN A 122 -10.19 4.83 9.63
N LYS A 123 -11.50 5.03 9.69
CA LYS A 123 -12.14 6.02 10.57
C LYS A 123 -12.75 5.32 11.77
N GLU A 124 -12.49 5.91 12.91
CA GLU A 124 -13.02 5.48 14.20
C GLU A 124 -13.60 6.68 14.93
N SER A 125 -14.69 6.46 15.66
CA SER A 125 -15.25 7.41 16.62
C SER A 125 -15.37 6.72 17.96
N ASP A 126 -14.78 7.31 19.00
CA ASP A 126 -14.72 6.74 20.37
C ASP A 126 -14.18 5.29 20.40
N GLY A 127 -13.23 4.98 19.53
CA GLY A 127 -12.65 3.63 19.41
C GLY A 127 -13.54 2.62 18.66
N ILE A 128 -14.65 3.08 18.08
CA ILE A 128 -15.56 2.25 17.29
C ILE A 128 -15.26 2.47 15.81
N PHE A 129 -15.05 1.37 15.08
CA PHE A 129 -14.89 1.39 13.63
C PHE A 129 -16.14 1.96 12.95
N GLU A 130 -15.96 2.95 12.09
CA GLU A 130 -17.04 3.55 11.30
C GLU A 130 -16.94 3.21 9.82
N SER A 131 -15.74 3.40 9.24
CA SER A 131 -15.55 3.22 7.80
C SER A 131 -14.09 3.01 7.43
N TYR A 132 -13.86 2.62 6.18
CA TYR A 132 -12.55 2.51 5.56
C TYR A 132 -12.59 3.27 4.23
N ASP A 133 -12.17 4.52 4.26
CA ASP A 133 -12.40 5.46 3.18
C ASP A 133 -11.15 5.76 2.37
N VAL A 134 -11.33 6.08 1.10
CA VAL A 134 -10.28 6.64 0.25
C VAL A 134 -10.04 8.09 0.68
N VAL A 135 -8.86 8.37 1.22
CA VAL A 135 -8.44 9.73 1.62
C VAL A 135 -7.59 10.41 0.55
N GLU A 136 -6.96 9.64 -0.32
CA GLU A 136 -6.26 10.18 -1.49
C GLU A 136 -6.39 9.23 -2.68
N LYS A 137 -6.58 9.82 -3.87
CA LYS A 137 -6.62 9.13 -5.14
C LYS A 137 -5.87 9.92 -6.19
N ARG A 138 -4.93 9.28 -6.89
CA ARG A 138 -4.25 9.84 -8.07
C ARG A 138 -4.35 8.90 -9.24
N GLU A 139 -4.66 9.47 -10.39
CA GLU A 139 -4.64 8.78 -11.67
C GLU A 139 -3.71 9.56 -12.62
N ASN A 140 -2.68 8.88 -13.12
CA ASN A 140 -1.75 9.44 -14.09
C ASN A 140 -1.80 8.60 -15.37
N GLY A 141 -1.95 9.29 -16.47
CA GLY A 141 -1.96 8.65 -17.80
C GLY A 141 -0.55 8.49 -18.36
#